data_09c8dec1521481cedbe3ad2a900d56f6
#
_entry.id   09c8dec1521481cedbe3ad2a900d56f6
#
_cell.length_a   1.000
_cell.length_b   1.000
_cell.length_c   1.000
_cell.angle_alpha   90.00
_cell.angle_beta   90.00
_cell.angle_gamma   90.00
#
_symmetry.space_group_name_H-M   'P 1'
#
loop_
_entity.id
_entity.type
_entity.pdbx_description
1 polymer ?
#
loop_
_entity_poly.entity_id
_entity_poly.type
_entity_poly.pdbx_seq_one_letter_code
_entity_poly.pdbx_strand_id
1 'polypeptide(L)'
;MCSSDLTAQQLAEHFAARGVAVNYPGLASSPYHEVAKKQFGNRYGAMLTLRLGTKGKAFDFINHLHYALNVSNIGDARTLVLHPATTIFVHASEEEKAAAGVTDDLVRINVGLEDPEDLLEDFQQALQQI
;
A
#
# COMPACT_ATOMS: atom_id res chain seq x y z
N MET A 1 -4.96 10.72 -17.80
CA MET A 1 -5.39 10.86 -16.40
C MET A 1 -5.56 9.48 -15.82
N CYS A 2 -4.75 9.12 -14.85
CA CYS A 2 -4.79 7.78 -14.28
C CYS A 2 -5.87 7.70 -13.20
N SER A 3 -6.84 6.80 -13.33
CA SER A 3 -7.88 6.59 -12.30
C SER A 3 -7.32 5.87 -11.06
N SER A 4 -6.16 5.22 -11.20
CA SER A 4 -5.52 4.49 -10.10
C SER A 4 -5.09 5.40 -8.94
N ASP A 5 -4.73 6.66 -9.20
CA ASP A 5 -4.38 7.61 -8.14
C ASP A 5 -5.60 8.03 -7.30
N LEU A 6 -6.77 8.14 -7.93
CA LEU A 6 -8.03 8.39 -7.21
C LEU A 6 -8.45 7.19 -6.37
N THR A 7 -8.30 6.00 -6.93
CA THR A 7 -8.55 4.75 -6.18
C THR A 7 -7.57 4.58 -5.03
N ALA A 8 -6.30 4.90 -5.22
CA ALA A 8 -5.30 4.88 -4.16
C ALA A 8 -5.65 5.84 -3.01
N GLN A 9 -6.15 7.05 -3.33
CA GLN A 9 -6.63 7.99 -2.33
C GLN A 9 -7.79 7.40 -1.50
N GLN A 10 -8.78 6.81 -2.16
CA GLN A 10 -9.92 6.17 -1.49
C GLN A 10 -9.47 5.01 -0.59
N LEU A 11 -8.57 4.15 -1.07
CA LEU A 11 -8.00 3.05 -0.28
C LEU A 11 -7.24 3.56 0.93
N ALA A 12 -6.40 4.58 0.75
CA ALA A 12 -5.61 5.15 1.84
C ALA A 12 -6.51 5.74 2.94
N GLU A 13 -7.55 6.48 2.55
CA GLU A 13 -8.54 7.04 3.48
C GLU A 13 -9.31 5.94 4.20
N HIS A 14 -9.69 4.89 3.48
CA HIS A 14 -10.39 3.74 4.05
C HIS A 14 -9.56 3.01 5.11
N PHE A 15 -8.28 2.74 4.83
CA PHE A 15 -7.38 2.13 5.79
C PHE A 15 -7.13 3.03 7.00
N ALA A 16 -6.88 4.31 6.78
CA ALA A 16 -6.66 5.27 7.85
C ALA A 16 -7.88 5.39 8.79
N ALA A 17 -9.09 5.40 8.24
CA ALA A 17 -10.33 5.42 9.01
C ALA A 17 -10.52 4.17 9.89
N ARG A 18 -9.88 3.05 9.55
CA ARG A 18 -9.88 1.81 10.33
C ARG A 18 -8.71 1.68 11.31
N GLY A 19 -7.91 2.73 11.44
CA GLY A 19 -6.78 2.74 12.36
C GLY A 19 -5.56 1.97 11.85
N VAL A 20 -5.52 1.61 10.57
CA VAL A 20 -4.32 1.01 9.95
C VAL A 20 -3.29 2.09 9.70
N ALA A 21 -2.03 1.82 10.01
CA ALA A 21 -0.93 2.73 9.71
C ALA A 21 -0.64 2.74 8.21
N VAL A 22 -1.00 3.85 7.56
CA VAL A 22 -0.89 4.04 6.09
C VAL A 22 0.15 5.11 5.79
N ASN A 23 1.03 4.85 4.84
CA ASN A 23 1.89 5.86 4.24
C ASN A 23 1.40 6.16 2.81
N TYR A 24 0.80 7.32 2.65
CA TYR A 24 0.34 7.83 1.36
C TYR A 24 0.35 9.37 1.39
N PRO A 25 1.02 10.03 0.45
CA PRO A 25 1.19 11.49 0.48
C PRO A 25 -0.12 12.27 0.26
N GLY A 26 -1.15 11.63 -0.25
CA GLY A 26 -2.49 12.21 -0.39
C GLY A 26 -3.29 12.32 0.92
N LEU A 27 -2.84 11.68 2.00
CA LEU A 27 -3.46 11.84 3.32
C LEU A 27 -2.99 13.14 3.98
N ALA A 28 -3.93 13.92 4.51
CA ALA A 28 -3.62 15.16 5.22
C ALA A 28 -2.72 14.93 6.45
N SER A 29 -2.77 13.74 7.03
CA SER A 29 -1.92 13.32 8.16
C SER A 29 -0.48 12.96 7.75
N SER A 30 -0.19 12.81 6.46
CA SER A 30 1.16 12.53 5.99
C SER A 30 2.09 13.72 6.22
N PRO A 31 3.32 13.51 6.73
CA PRO A 31 4.31 14.59 6.88
C PRO A 31 4.75 15.17 5.53
N TYR A 32 4.50 14.47 4.44
CA TYR A 32 4.87 14.90 3.07
C TYR A 32 3.70 15.50 2.29
N HIS A 33 2.50 15.61 2.89
CA HIS A 33 1.30 16.05 2.18
C HIS A 33 1.44 17.44 1.55
N GLU A 34 1.95 18.43 2.29
CA GLU A 34 2.10 19.80 1.80
C GLU A 34 3.11 19.91 0.65
N VAL A 35 4.22 19.18 0.72
CA VAL A 35 5.22 19.11 -0.36
C VAL A 35 4.61 18.42 -1.59
N ALA A 36 3.95 17.31 -1.40
CA ALA A 36 3.29 16.58 -2.48
C ALA A 36 2.20 17.43 -3.16
N LYS A 37 1.43 18.17 -2.39
CA LYS A 37 0.39 19.08 -2.91
C LYS A 37 0.98 20.17 -3.79
N LYS A 38 2.12 20.74 -3.41
CA LYS A 38 2.83 21.73 -4.22
C LYS A 38 3.35 21.16 -5.54
N GLN A 39 3.85 19.92 -5.52
CA GLN A 39 4.47 19.29 -6.69
C GLN A 39 3.45 18.63 -7.62
N PHE A 40 2.41 18.01 -7.07
CA PHE A 40 1.50 17.15 -7.81
C PHE A 40 0.05 17.65 -7.85
N GLY A 41 -0.25 18.76 -7.19
CA GLY A 41 -1.60 19.30 -7.11
C GLY A 41 -2.48 18.42 -6.21
N ASN A 42 -3.46 17.73 -6.82
CA ASN A 42 -4.39 16.84 -6.12
C ASN A 42 -4.26 15.37 -6.51
N ARG A 43 -3.13 14.98 -7.13
CA ARG A 43 -2.87 13.62 -7.61
C ARG A 43 -1.58 13.11 -7.04
N TYR A 44 -1.68 12.11 -6.18
CA TYR A 44 -0.59 11.68 -5.31
C TYR A 44 0.00 10.32 -5.69
N GLY A 45 -0.33 9.82 -6.88
CA GLY A 45 0.17 8.55 -7.39
C GLY A 45 -0.65 7.35 -6.92
N ALA A 46 -0.25 6.18 -7.40
CA ALA A 46 -0.97 4.92 -7.23
C ALA A 46 -0.32 3.98 -6.20
N MET A 47 0.71 4.43 -5.51
CA MET A 47 1.44 3.59 -4.55
C MET A 47 1.16 4.01 -3.12
N LEU A 48 0.85 3.05 -2.27
CA LEU A 48 0.75 3.24 -0.82
C LEU A 48 1.37 2.05 -0.09
N THR A 49 1.70 2.25 1.17
CA THR A 49 2.18 1.19 2.05
C THR A 49 1.36 1.13 3.33
N LEU A 50 1.23 -0.09 3.86
CA LEU A 50 0.57 -0.37 5.13
C LEU A 50 1.57 -0.98 6.10
N ARG A 51 1.39 -0.70 7.39
CA ARG A 51 2.03 -1.45 8.47
C ARG A 51 0.97 -2.19 9.28
N LEU A 52 1.09 -3.50 9.34
CA LEU A 52 0.07 -4.37 9.91
C LEU A 52 0.44 -4.93 11.30
N GLY A 53 1.57 -4.48 11.84
CA GLY A 53 2.01 -4.76 13.21
C GLY A 53 2.91 -5.97 13.35
N THR A 54 2.74 -7.01 12.53
CA THR A 54 3.59 -8.20 12.53
C THR A 54 3.78 -8.76 11.13
N LYS A 55 4.88 -9.50 10.92
CA LYS A 55 5.15 -10.22 9.66
C LYS A 55 4.05 -11.23 9.33
N GLY A 56 3.57 -11.95 10.34
CA GLY A 56 2.49 -12.93 10.16
C GLY A 56 1.23 -12.26 9.63
N LYS A 57 0.81 -11.14 10.20
CA LYS A 57 -0.34 -10.37 9.73
C LYS A 57 -0.15 -9.85 8.32
N ALA A 58 1.06 -9.40 7.96
CA ALA A 58 1.36 -8.96 6.60
C ALA A 58 1.18 -10.11 5.58
N PHE A 59 1.68 -11.28 5.89
CA PHE A 59 1.51 -12.47 5.04
C PHE A 59 0.04 -12.92 4.97
N ASP A 60 -0.64 -12.98 6.09
CA ASP A 60 -2.06 -13.37 6.14
C ASP A 60 -2.92 -12.40 5.32
N PHE A 61 -2.66 -11.09 5.45
CA PHE A 61 -3.33 -10.08 4.65
C PHE A 61 -3.15 -10.31 3.14
N ILE A 62 -1.91 -10.49 2.69
CA ILE A 62 -1.60 -10.73 1.27
C ILE A 62 -2.26 -12.02 0.77
N ASN A 63 -2.21 -13.08 1.56
CA ASN A 63 -2.76 -14.39 1.19
C ASN A 63 -4.28 -14.41 1.10
N HIS A 64 -4.98 -13.50 1.76
CA HIS A 64 -6.44 -13.40 1.70
C HIS A 64 -6.96 -12.47 0.59
N LEU A 65 -6.08 -11.84 -0.18
CA LEU A 65 -6.49 -11.00 -1.31
C LEU A 65 -6.88 -11.86 -2.52
N HIS A 66 -7.93 -11.44 -3.22
CA HIS A 66 -8.49 -12.16 -4.37
C HIS A 66 -8.17 -11.48 -5.69
N TYR A 67 -8.18 -10.14 -5.74
CA TYR A 67 -7.93 -9.38 -6.97
C TYR A 67 -6.46 -8.97 -7.11
N ALA A 68 -5.84 -8.53 -6.02
CA ALA A 68 -4.45 -8.09 -6.05
C ALA A 68 -3.49 -9.27 -6.26
N LEU A 69 -2.49 -9.06 -7.10
CA LEU A 69 -1.45 -10.05 -7.38
C LEU A 69 -0.23 -9.83 -6.49
N ASN A 70 0.28 -10.90 -5.91
CA ASN A 70 1.54 -10.87 -5.17
C ASN A 70 2.72 -10.88 -6.15
N VAL A 71 3.07 -9.72 -6.65
CA VAL A 71 4.10 -9.53 -7.70
C VAL A 71 4.91 -8.26 -7.44
N SER A 72 6.20 -8.34 -7.71
CA SER A 72 7.15 -7.23 -7.60
C SER A 72 7.23 -6.46 -8.91
N ASN A 73 6.29 -5.55 -9.15
CA ASN A 73 6.27 -4.67 -10.33
C ASN A 73 5.69 -3.29 -9.97
N ILE A 74 5.73 -2.36 -10.90
CA ILE A 74 5.20 -0.99 -10.77
C ILE A 74 4.51 -0.60 -12.09
N GLY A 75 3.38 0.11 -11.97
CA GLY A 75 2.70 0.69 -13.13
C GLY A 75 1.91 -0.31 -13.97
N ASP A 76 1.47 -1.40 -13.38
CA ASP A 76 0.63 -2.38 -14.04
C ASP A 76 -0.84 -1.94 -14.03
N ALA A 77 -1.64 -2.45 -15.00
CA ALA A 77 -3.08 -2.26 -15.03
C ALA A 77 -3.79 -3.01 -13.89
N ARG A 78 -3.15 -4.01 -13.30
CA ARG A 78 -3.65 -4.78 -12.16
C ARG A 78 -3.04 -4.27 -10.86
N THR A 79 -3.82 -4.36 -9.80
CA THR A 79 -3.31 -4.06 -8.46
C THR A 79 -2.30 -5.11 -8.03
N LEU A 80 -1.12 -4.63 -7.59
CA LEU A 80 -0.01 -5.46 -7.17
C LEU A 80 0.28 -5.23 -5.69
N VAL A 81 0.53 -6.32 -4.98
CA VAL A 81 0.85 -6.29 -3.55
C VAL A 81 2.12 -7.11 -3.31
N LEU A 82 3.00 -6.63 -2.46
CA LEU A 82 4.17 -7.41 -2.05
C LEU A 82 4.60 -7.10 -0.62
N HIS A 83 5.36 -8.04 -0.06
CA HIS A 83 6.04 -7.88 1.22
C HIS A 83 7.51 -7.50 0.94
N PRO A 84 7.90 -6.21 1.09
CA PRO A 84 9.22 -5.74 0.65
C PRO A 84 10.39 -6.44 1.35
N ALA A 85 10.28 -6.70 2.64
CA ALA A 85 11.37 -7.26 3.44
C ALA A 85 11.82 -8.65 2.96
N THR A 86 10.92 -9.46 2.40
CA THR A 86 11.22 -10.83 1.93
C THR A 86 11.31 -10.96 0.41
N THR A 87 11.15 -9.88 -0.32
CA THR A 87 11.19 -9.88 -1.79
C THR A 87 12.30 -8.97 -2.29
N ILE A 88 12.02 -7.70 -2.55
CA ILE A 88 12.99 -6.76 -3.11
C ILE A 88 14.16 -6.44 -2.16
N PHE A 89 13.98 -6.60 -0.85
CA PHE A 89 15.00 -6.40 0.19
C PHE A 89 15.51 -7.71 0.81
N VAL A 90 15.29 -8.86 0.16
CA VAL A 90 15.65 -10.18 0.70
C VAL A 90 17.16 -10.32 0.97
N HIS A 91 18.01 -9.66 0.19
CA HIS A 91 19.46 -9.67 0.34
C HIS A 91 20.02 -8.47 1.12
N ALA A 92 19.16 -7.54 1.54
CA ALA A 92 19.57 -6.38 2.31
C ALA A 92 19.83 -6.75 3.78
N SER A 93 20.81 -6.09 4.39
CA SER A 93 21.05 -6.20 5.84
C SER A 93 19.89 -5.55 6.64
N GLU A 94 19.82 -5.85 7.91
CA GLU A 94 18.83 -5.22 8.81
C GLU A 94 19.02 -3.69 8.90
N GLU A 95 20.27 -3.23 8.81
CA GLU A 95 20.60 -1.80 8.80
C GLU A 95 20.10 -1.13 7.52
N GLU A 96 20.29 -1.77 6.37
CA GLU A 96 19.81 -1.27 5.07
C GLU A 96 18.28 -1.25 5.01
N LYS A 97 17.62 -2.28 5.52
CA LYS A 97 16.15 -2.30 5.64
C LYS A 97 15.65 -1.17 6.52
N ALA A 98 16.26 -0.99 7.69
CA ALA A 98 15.89 0.08 8.61
C ALA A 98 16.08 1.47 7.99
N ALA A 99 17.20 1.70 7.30
CA ALA A 99 17.48 2.96 6.60
C ALA A 99 16.47 3.25 5.49
N ALA A 100 15.97 2.21 4.82
CA ALA A 100 14.94 2.31 3.78
C ALA A 100 13.51 2.37 4.34
N GLY A 101 13.32 2.25 5.66
CA GLY A 101 12.00 2.20 6.29
C GLY A 101 11.24 0.89 6.05
N VAL A 102 11.95 -0.18 5.69
CA VAL A 102 11.37 -1.50 5.40
C VAL A 102 11.35 -2.32 6.69
N THR A 103 10.15 -2.48 7.24
CA THR A 103 9.90 -3.31 8.42
C THR A 103 9.25 -4.63 8.04
N ASP A 104 9.27 -5.61 8.95
CA ASP A 104 8.71 -6.94 8.71
C ASP A 104 7.17 -6.94 8.56
N ASP A 105 6.51 -5.90 9.05
CA ASP A 105 5.06 -5.73 8.94
C ASP A 105 4.61 -4.86 7.75
N LEU A 106 5.56 -4.41 6.92
CA LEU A 106 5.29 -3.52 5.80
C LEU A 106 4.72 -4.28 4.61
N VAL A 107 3.64 -3.76 4.04
CA VAL A 107 3.04 -4.22 2.78
C VAL A 107 3.00 -3.04 1.80
N ARG A 108 3.48 -3.25 0.57
CA ARG A 108 3.40 -2.26 -0.51
C ARG A 108 2.29 -2.62 -1.46
N ILE A 109 1.47 -1.62 -1.81
CA ILE A 109 0.36 -1.75 -2.75
C ILE A 109 0.58 -0.78 -3.90
N ASN A 110 0.57 -1.30 -5.13
CA ASN A 110 0.46 -0.53 -6.36
C ASN A 110 -0.95 -0.71 -6.92
N VAL A 111 -1.75 0.35 -6.89
CA VAL A 111 -3.15 0.30 -7.30
C VAL A 111 -3.26 0.31 -8.82
N GLY A 112 -4.03 -0.62 -9.35
CA GLY A 112 -4.33 -0.75 -10.78
C GLY A 112 -5.63 -0.05 -11.20
N LEU A 113 -6.24 -0.58 -12.25
CA LEU A 113 -7.41 0.00 -12.89
C LEU A 113 -8.72 -0.76 -12.59
N GLU A 114 -8.70 -1.70 -11.66
CA GLU A 114 -9.89 -2.42 -11.22
C GLU A 114 -10.91 -1.44 -10.60
N ASP A 115 -12.18 -1.87 -10.54
CA ASP A 115 -13.22 -1.08 -9.90
C ASP A 115 -12.85 -0.76 -8.45
N PRO A 116 -12.92 0.52 -8.01
CA PRO A 116 -12.55 0.90 -6.64
C PRO A 116 -13.37 0.18 -5.56
N GLU A 117 -14.64 -0.10 -5.81
CA GLU A 117 -15.50 -0.79 -4.84
C GLU A 117 -15.07 -2.24 -4.66
N ASP A 118 -14.71 -2.93 -5.75
CA ASP A 118 -14.20 -4.30 -5.72
C ASP A 118 -12.88 -4.38 -4.94
N LEU A 119 -11.98 -3.43 -5.16
CA LEU A 119 -10.71 -3.36 -4.41
C LEU A 119 -10.93 -3.07 -2.93
N LEU A 120 -11.83 -2.13 -2.61
CA LEU A 120 -12.17 -1.81 -1.21
C LEU A 120 -12.73 -3.04 -0.49
N GLU A 121 -13.63 -3.77 -1.13
CA GLU A 121 -14.20 -4.99 -0.57
C GLU A 121 -13.13 -6.07 -0.35
N ASP A 122 -12.26 -6.28 -1.36
CA ASP A 122 -11.17 -7.25 -1.28
C ASP A 122 -10.20 -6.94 -0.13
N PHE A 123 -9.74 -5.72 -0.03
CA PHE A 123 -8.84 -5.30 1.05
C PHE A 123 -9.53 -5.33 2.42
N GLN A 124 -10.80 -4.96 2.49
CA GLN A 124 -11.55 -5.00 3.73
C GLN A 124 -11.72 -6.43 4.27
N GLN A 125 -12.09 -7.37 3.40
CA GLN A 125 -12.25 -8.77 3.83
C GLN A 125 -10.90 -9.36 4.27
N ALA A 126 -9.79 -9.03 3.59
CA ALA A 126 -8.47 -9.46 3.99
C ALA A 126 -8.04 -8.92 5.37
N LEU A 127 -8.37 -7.64 5.67
CA LEU A 127 -8.12 -7.06 6.99
C LEU A 127 -8.91 -7.74 8.11
N GLN A 128 -10.11 -8.25 7.82
CA GLN A 128 -10.93 -8.93 8.81
C GLN A 128 -10.40 -10.33 9.17
N GLN A 129 -9.50 -10.87 8.35
CA GLN A 129 -8.91 -12.21 8.58
C GLN A 129 -7.65 -12.17 9.45
N ILE A 130 -7.14 -11.00 9.77
CA ILE A 130 -5.86 -10.88 10.50
C ILE A 130 -6.01 -10.36 11.93
#